data_5e5911ba63ed480b7e06b882ffe6673a
#
_entry.id   5e5911ba63ed480b7e06b882ffe6673a
#
_cell.length_a   1.000
_cell.length_b   1.000
_cell.length_c   1.000
_cell.angle_alpha   90.00
_cell.angle_beta   90.00
_cell.angle_gamma   90.00
#
_symmetry.space_group_name_H-M   'P 1'
#
loop_
_entity.id
_entity.type
_entity.pdbx_description
1 polymer ?
#
loop_
_entity_poly.entity_id
_entity_poly.type
_entity_poly.pdbx_seq_one_letter_code
_entity_poly.pdbx_strand_id
1 'polypeptide(L)'
;VGIEKGEEMDEDARKDLVSCYLSFKNAFDAKGGGRFDYPAGDAFLRFIHIFGYDTVKEMSTSEMAKNVAKSWAEFQLLSEDSEIDLSMDPGNTEVKKNILSYLLPWSSGDSKKLKVGFIYENTPQDSEWCYAHELGRQYIDETFGSQIETMSLSNVKPEVEDEAAIEKMINDGADLIFVTSPAMTMASVKMAIAHPEVKILNCSLNTSHKYIRTYYARMYEAKFLTGVLAGALSNQDKIGYVAQYPVYGAVANINAFAMGAKFVNPRAKVYLAWSSMKDVNVEDVFKKNDIRYISDQDMITPQCSARKFGLYNNEGVGNRQHIAMPVWHWGMFYEKLIQSILSGSWKYDESADNVKALNYWWGMSAGVVDLICSNKIPVETARLVDAFRSMIINGQFEPFSDEIYDQSRHLRNKKGNSLAPEEIITMDWLMDNVIGSIPDIEQLEDSVKPLVMNQGITQE
;
A
#
# COMPACT_ATOMS: atom_id res chain seq x y z
N VAL A 1 27.09 -5.06 21.49
CA VAL A 1 28.13 -5.26 22.52
C VAL A 1 28.68 -3.89 22.84
N GLY A 2 28.39 -3.37 24.06
CA GLY A 2 28.82 -2.04 24.47
C GLY A 2 30.30 -1.97 24.76
N ILE A 3 31.12 -1.94 23.72
CA ILE A 3 32.52 -1.53 23.83
C ILE A 3 32.50 -0.04 23.56
N GLU A 4 32.70 0.75 24.59
CA GLU A 4 32.95 2.19 24.42
C GLU A 4 34.24 2.37 23.61
N LYS A 5 34.25 3.37 22.72
CA LYS A 5 35.41 3.68 21.88
C LYS A 5 36.65 3.87 22.74
N GLY A 6 37.57 2.88 22.73
CA GLY A 6 38.87 2.97 23.39
C GLY A 6 39.21 1.86 24.39
N GLU A 7 38.29 0.97 24.72
CA GLU A 7 38.63 -0.21 25.54
C GLU A 7 39.06 -1.37 24.64
N GLU A 8 40.26 -1.86 24.85
CA GLU A 8 40.73 -3.11 24.24
C GLU A 8 40.01 -4.30 24.89
N MET A 9 39.38 -5.13 24.09
CA MET A 9 38.73 -6.36 24.56
C MET A 9 39.80 -7.33 25.08
N ASP A 10 39.58 -7.84 26.31
CA ASP A 10 40.39 -8.91 26.89
C ASP A 10 40.51 -10.12 25.93
N GLU A 11 41.68 -10.74 25.91
CA GLU A 11 42.00 -11.84 24.97
C GLU A 11 41.07 -13.04 25.16
N ASP A 12 40.65 -13.33 26.39
CA ASP A 12 39.73 -14.44 26.67
C ASP A 12 38.28 -14.09 26.24
N ALA A 13 37.83 -12.86 26.45
CA ALA A 13 36.52 -12.37 25.95
C ALA A 13 36.49 -12.39 24.40
N ARG A 14 37.62 -12.09 23.78
CA ARG A 14 37.74 -12.17 22.31
C ARG A 14 37.62 -13.61 21.80
N LYS A 15 38.27 -14.57 22.48
CA LYS A 15 38.18 -16.01 22.15
C LYS A 15 36.75 -16.53 22.29
N ASP A 16 36.09 -16.15 23.38
CA ASP A 16 34.69 -16.51 23.64
C ASP A 16 33.76 -15.96 22.55
N LEU A 17 33.92 -14.70 22.16
CA LEU A 17 33.12 -14.09 21.09
C LEU A 17 33.33 -14.79 19.73
N VAL A 18 34.58 -15.13 19.41
CA VAL A 18 34.93 -15.86 18.17
C VAL A 18 34.32 -17.27 18.20
N SER A 19 34.37 -17.95 19.33
CA SER A 19 33.77 -19.29 19.50
C SER A 19 32.24 -19.25 19.32
N CYS A 20 31.58 -18.27 19.95
CA CYS A 20 30.14 -18.03 19.77
C CYS A 20 29.79 -17.76 18.32
N TYR A 21 30.56 -16.87 17.67
CA TYR A 21 30.34 -16.55 16.27
C TYR A 21 30.49 -17.77 15.36
N LEU A 22 31.50 -18.59 15.56
CA LEU A 22 31.72 -19.81 14.76
C LEU A 22 30.59 -20.82 14.95
N SER A 23 30.11 -20.99 16.20
CA SER A 23 28.96 -21.85 16.50
C SER A 23 27.68 -21.36 15.83
N PHE A 24 27.42 -20.04 15.91
CA PHE A 24 26.32 -19.40 15.19
C PHE A 24 26.44 -19.57 13.68
N LYS A 25 27.62 -19.24 13.12
CA LYS A 25 27.87 -19.32 11.68
C LYS A 25 27.63 -20.72 11.14
N ASN A 26 28.07 -21.76 11.83
CA ASN A 26 27.83 -23.14 11.44
C ASN A 26 26.31 -23.46 11.39
N ALA A 27 25.55 -23.01 12.37
CA ALA A 27 24.09 -23.21 12.38
C ALA A 27 23.40 -22.37 11.29
N PHE A 28 23.85 -21.15 11.06
CA PHE A 28 23.34 -20.23 10.04
C PHE A 28 23.60 -20.77 8.62
N ASP A 29 24.81 -21.23 8.33
CA ASP A 29 25.16 -21.80 7.03
C ASP A 29 24.42 -23.12 6.78
N ALA A 30 24.26 -23.96 7.80
CA ALA A 30 23.51 -25.20 7.72
C ALA A 30 22.01 -24.97 7.41
N LYS A 31 21.44 -23.84 7.86
CA LYS A 31 20.07 -23.44 7.54
C LYS A 31 19.94 -22.84 6.15
N GLY A 32 21.05 -22.44 5.51
CA GLY A 32 21.08 -21.83 4.18
C GLY A 32 21.60 -20.39 4.15
N GLY A 33 22.28 -19.95 5.21
CA GLY A 33 22.80 -18.58 5.33
C GLY A 33 23.76 -18.16 4.21
N GLY A 34 24.53 -19.11 3.66
CA GLY A 34 25.42 -18.83 2.53
C GLY A 34 24.72 -18.55 1.18
N ARG A 35 23.39 -18.65 1.14
CA ARG A 35 22.57 -18.29 -0.05
C ARG A 35 22.04 -16.86 -0.02
N PHE A 36 22.30 -16.13 1.06
CA PHE A 36 21.87 -14.75 1.22
C PHE A 36 23.06 -13.83 1.02
N ASP A 37 22.86 -12.74 0.29
CA ASP A 37 23.85 -11.67 0.13
C ASP A 37 24.12 -10.90 1.43
N TYR A 38 23.70 -11.50 2.53
CA TYR A 38 23.70 -10.93 3.86
C TYR A 38 24.88 -11.46 4.68
N PRO A 39 25.76 -10.59 5.22
CA PRO A 39 26.92 -11.02 5.98
C PRO A 39 26.52 -11.75 7.26
N ALA A 40 27.06 -12.95 7.48
CA ALA A 40 26.82 -13.71 8.70
C ALA A 40 27.15 -12.94 9.99
N GLY A 41 28.02 -11.94 9.91
CA GLY A 41 28.35 -11.03 11.01
C GLY A 41 27.18 -10.20 11.49
N ASP A 42 26.41 -9.61 10.57
CA ASP A 42 25.25 -8.77 10.92
C ASP A 42 24.11 -9.63 11.47
N ALA A 43 23.90 -10.82 10.88
CA ALA A 43 22.96 -11.80 11.45
C ALA A 43 23.32 -12.19 12.88
N PHE A 44 24.61 -12.35 13.17
CA PHE A 44 25.11 -12.64 14.50
C PHE A 44 24.89 -11.49 15.47
N LEU A 45 25.13 -10.26 15.07
CA LEU A 45 24.85 -9.08 15.89
C LEU A 45 23.36 -8.97 16.19
N ARG A 46 22.49 -9.22 15.23
CA ARG A 46 21.03 -9.28 15.43
C ARG A 46 20.63 -10.39 16.38
N PHE A 47 21.25 -11.57 16.24
CA PHE A 47 21.01 -12.70 17.14
C PHE A 47 21.40 -12.38 18.59
N ILE A 48 22.56 -11.74 18.80
CA ILE A 48 22.96 -11.26 20.13
C ILE A 48 21.98 -10.22 20.66
N HIS A 49 21.47 -9.35 19.80
CA HIS A 49 20.47 -8.34 20.22
C HIS A 49 19.17 -8.99 20.69
N ILE A 50 18.72 -10.05 20.04
CA ILE A 50 17.48 -10.78 20.40
C ILE A 50 17.62 -11.54 21.73
N PHE A 51 18.73 -12.27 21.90
CA PHE A 51 18.86 -13.22 23.02
C PHE A 51 19.74 -12.72 24.17
N GLY A 52 20.52 -11.67 23.97
CA GLY A 52 21.57 -11.21 24.86
C GLY A 52 22.86 -12.04 24.77
N TYR A 53 24.01 -11.37 24.83
CA TYR A 53 25.33 -12.04 24.66
C TYR A 53 25.59 -13.16 25.69
N ASP A 54 25.26 -12.92 26.97
CA ASP A 54 25.46 -13.88 28.02
C ASP A 54 24.67 -15.18 27.79
N THR A 55 23.45 -15.04 27.29
CA THR A 55 22.62 -16.20 26.93
C THR A 55 23.20 -16.95 25.71
N VAL A 56 23.64 -16.21 24.68
CA VAL A 56 24.22 -16.81 23.46
C VAL A 56 25.51 -17.55 23.76
N LYS A 57 26.33 -17.02 24.65
CA LYS A 57 27.58 -17.61 25.10
C LYS A 57 27.40 -18.99 25.74
N GLU A 58 26.32 -19.18 26.50
CA GLU A 58 26.00 -20.43 27.21
C GLU A 58 25.21 -21.46 26.37
N MET A 59 24.79 -21.11 25.15
CA MET A 59 24.01 -21.99 24.28
C MET A 59 24.80 -23.22 23.85
N SER A 60 24.24 -24.40 24.04
CA SER A 60 24.71 -25.60 23.37
C SER A 60 24.52 -25.53 21.85
N THR A 61 25.27 -26.33 21.08
CA THR A 61 25.15 -26.41 19.63
C THR A 61 23.72 -26.70 19.16
N SER A 62 22.96 -27.52 19.90
CA SER A 62 21.57 -27.85 19.59
C SER A 62 20.64 -26.65 19.82
N GLU A 63 20.85 -25.93 20.93
CA GLU A 63 20.09 -24.72 21.25
C GLU A 63 20.40 -23.60 20.28
N MET A 64 21.67 -23.45 19.89
CA MET A 64 22.09 -22.50 18.87
C MET A 64 21.37 -22.77 17.55
N ALA A 65 21.36 -24.00 17.05
CA ALA A 65 20.66 -24.38 15.82
C ALA A 65 19.16 -24.12 15.88
N LYS A 66 18.52 -24.43 17.02
CA LYS A 66 17.08 -24.20 17.25
C LYS A 66 16.75 -22.71 17.27
N ASN A 67 17.55 -21.92 17.96
CA ASN A 67 17.31 -20.48 18.08
C ASN A 67 17.66 -19.72 16.78
N VAL A 68 18.69 -20.14 16.03
CA VAL A 68 18.96 -19.66 14.68
C VAL A 68 17.76 -19.93 13.77
N ALA A 69 17.17 -21.13 13.84
CA ALA A 69 15.98 -21.45 13.05
C ALA A 69 14.76 -20.58 13.42
N LYS A 70 14.58 -20.28 14.70
CA LYS A 70 13.51 -19.38 15.16
C LYS A 70 13.71 -17.93 14.69
N SER A 71 14.96 -17.47 14.67
CA SER A 71 15.30 -16.10 14.25
C SER A 71 15.50 -15.96 12.74
N TRP A 72 15.21 -17.01 11.97
CA TRP A 72 15.50 -17.04 10.53
C TRP A 72 14.80 -15.93 9.78
N ALA A 73 13.54 -15.67 10.11
CA ALA A 73 12.76 -14.57 9.52
C ALA A 73 13.37 -13.19 9.83
N GLU A 74 13.89 -12.99 11.05
CA GLU A 74 14.57 -11.75 11.42
C GLU A 74 15.82 -11.49 10.58
N PHE A 75 16.59 -12.55 10.28
CA PHE A 75 17.78 -12.41 9.43
C PHE A 75 17.42 -12.07 7.99
N GLN A 76 16.30 -12.58 7.50
CA GLN A 76 15.80 -12.26 6.16
C GLN A 76 15.32 -10.81 6.03
N LEU A 77 14.78 -10.23 7.10
CA LEU A 77 14.38 -8.83 7.14
C LEU A 77 15.57 -7.86 7.03
N LEU A 78 16.76 -8.33 7.42
CA LEU A 78 17.99 -7.55 7.35
C LEU A 78 18.74 -7.69 6.01
N SER A 79 18.30 -8.59 5.10
CA SER A 79 18.90 -8.69 3.77
C SER A 79 18.79 -7.34 3.07
N GLU A 80 19.94 -6.77 2.74
CA GLU A 80 20.12 -5.40 2.28
C GLU A 80 19.20 -5.03 1.12
N ASP A 81 18.93 -3.73 1.08
CA ASP A 81 18.46 -2.92 -0.02
C ASP A 81 18.82 -3.51 -1.39
N SER A 82 18.05 -4.50 -1.79
CA SER A 82 17.92 -4.75 -3.20
C SER A 82 17.40 -3.45 -3.80
N GLU A 83 18.03 -2.93 -4.81
CA GLU A 83 17.57 -1.78 -5.56
C GLU A 83 16.06 -1.88 -5.71
N ILE A 84 15.34 -0.86 -5.21
CA ILE A 84 13.89 -0.82 -5.24
C ILE A 84 13.46 -0.84 -6.70
N ASP A 85 13.13 -2.01 -7.21
CA ASP A 85 12.57 -2.14 -8.55
C ASP A 85 11.05 -1.99 -8.47
N LEU A 86 10.55 -0.80 -8.78
CA LEU A 86 9.14 -0.49 -8.92
C LEU A 86 8.55 -1.00 -10.24
N SER A 87 9.31 -1.73 -11.04
CA SER A 87 8.78 -2.29 -12.28
C SER A 87 7.56 -3.16 -11.98
N MET A 88 6.48 -2.89 -12.72
CA MET A 88 5.26 -3.68 -12.62
C MET A 88 5.51 -5.06 -13.21
N ASP A 89 4.94 -6.10 -12.59
CA ASP A 89 4.97 -7.44 -13.15
C ASP A 89 4.12 -7.48 -14.43
N PRO A 90 4.70 -7.46 -15.64
CA PRO A 90 3.94 -7.46 -16.87
C PRO A 90 3.22 -8.80 -17.13
N GLY A 91 3.61 -9.86 -16.41
CA GLY A 91 3.04 -11.20 -16.61
C GLY A 91 1.57 -11.34 -16.24
N ASN A 92 1.01 -10.36 -15.51
CA ASN A 92 -0.37 -10.41 -15.02
C ASN A 92 -1.35 -9.50 -15.77
N THR A 93 -0.90 -8.75 -16.78
CA THR A 93 -1.77 -7.92 -17.60
C THR A 93 -2.53 -8.70 -18.68
N GLU A 94 -2.06 -9.90 -19.02
CA GLU A 94 -2.75 -10.80 -19.94
C GLU A 94 -3.05 -12.15 -19.27
N VAL A 95 -4.10 -12.24 -18.49
CA VAL A 95 -4.82 -13.50 -18.41
C VAL A 95 -5.45 -13.70 -19.77
N LYS A 96 -4.74 -14.37 -20.70
CA LYS A 96 -5.37 -14.93 -21.89
C LYS A 96 -6.55 -15.71 -21.39
N LYS A 97 -7.76 -15.20 -21.63
CA LYS A 97 -9.01 -15.91 -21.40
C LYS A 97 -8.92 -17.21 -22.23
N ASN A 98 -8.40 -18.24 -21.61
CA ASN A 98 -8.51 -19.58 -22.16
C ASN A 98 -9.98 -19.95 -21.95
N ILE A 99 -10.82 -19.59 -22.93
CA ILE A 99 -12.24 -19.96 -23.00
C ILE A 99 -12.41 -21.47 -22.78
N LEU A 100 -11.38 -22.27 -23.09
CA LEU A 100 -11.37 -23.71 -22.82
C LEU A 100 -11.35 -24.06 -21.32
N SER A 101 -10.82 -23.21 -20.43
CA SER A 101 -10.82 -23.49 -18.98
C SER A 101 -12.21 -23.36 -18.35
N TYR A 102 -13.12 -22.61 -18.99
CA TYR A 102 -14.54 -22.54 -18.61
C TYR A 102 -15.40 -23.68 -19.15
N LEU A 103 -14.89 -24.45 -20.15
CA LEU A 103 -15.64 -25.50 -20.81
C LEU A 103 -15.23 -26.93 -20.39
N LEU A 104 -14.15 -27.07 -19.62
CA LEU A 104 -13.83 -28.36 -19.00
C LEU A 104 -14.72 -28.50 -17.75
N PRO A 105 -15.63 -29.49 -17.71
CA PRO A 105 -16.28 -29.84 -16.46
C PRO A 105 -15.15 -30.25 -15.51
N TRP A 106 -14.91 -29.43 -14.50
CA TRP A 106 -14.04 -29.79 -13.40
C TRP A 106 -14.51 -31.14 -12.88
N SER A 107 -13.68 -32.15 -13.02
CA SER A 107 -13.97 -33.48 -12.51
C SER A 107 -14.37 -33.36 -11.05
N SER A 108 -15.55 -33.87 -10.73
CA SER A 108 -16.09 -34.00 -9.40
C SER A 108 -15.28 -35.03 -8.57
N GLY A 109 -14.09 -34.61 -8.18
CA GLY A 109 -13.28 -35.22 -7.14
C GLY A 109 -13.09 -34.17 -6.06
N ASP A 110 -13.05 -34.54 -4.78
CA ASP A 110 -12.84 -33.72 -3.60
C ASP A 110 -11.65 -32.73 -3.76
N SER A 111 -11.83 -31.68 -4.56
CA SER A 111 -10.82 -30.63 -4.69
C SER A 111 -10.93 -29.72 -3.47
N LYS A 112 -9.90 -29.74 -2.63
CA LYS A 112 -9.73 -28.84 -1.49
C LYS A 112 -10.04 -27.40 -1.95
N LYS A 113 -11.01 -26.75 -1.30
CA LYS A 113 -11.30 -25.33 -1.55
C LYS A 113 -10.08 -24.47 -1.24
N LEU A 114 -9.82 -23.46 -2.06
CA LEU A 114 -8.81 -22.47 -1.75
C LEU A 114 -9.30 -21.60 -0.59
N LYS A 115 -8.58 -21.60 0.53
CA LYS A 115 -8.90 -20.78 1.71
C LYS A 115 -8.19 -19.44 1.63
N VAL A 116 -8.97 -18.35 1.66
CA VAL A 116 -8.47 -16.99 1.46
C VAL A 116 -8.74 -16.15 2.72
N GLY A 117 -7.67 -15.71 3.38
CA GLY A 117 -7.71 -14.85 4.58
C GLY A 117 -7.59 -13.37 4.25
N PHE A 118 -8.30 -12.53 5.02
CA PHE A 118 -8.21 -11.08 4.96
C PHE A 118 -7.97 -10.51 6.36
N ILE A 119 -6.97 -9.62 6.48
CA ILE A 119 -6.61 -8.98 7.74
C ILE A 119 -6.81 -7.47 7.59
N TYR A 120 -7.68 -6.92 8.45
CA TYR A 120 -8.04 -5.50 8.47
C TYR A 120 -7.53 -4.85 9.76
N GLU A 121 -6.93 -3.67 9.62
CA GLU A 121 -6.50 -2.85 10.76
C GLU A 121 -7.68 -2.31 11.57
N ASN A 122 -8.76 -1.95 10.89
CA ASN A 122 -9.97 -1.39 11.51
C ASN A 122 -11.22 -2.22 11.15
N THR A 123 -12.33 -1.87 11.76
CA THR A 123 -13.63 -2.41 11.38
C THR A 123 -14.04 -1.87 10.01
N PRO A 124 -14.46 -2.71 9.05
CA PRO A 124 -14.91 -2.25 7.74
C PRO A 124 -16.06 -1.23 7.77
N GLN A 125 -16.91 -1.26 8.81
CA GLN A 125 -18.02 -0.33 8.97
C GLN A 125 -17.57 1.11 9.23
N ASP A 126 -16.39 1.30 9.82
CA ASP A 126 -15.87 2.60 10.26
C ASP A 126 -14.76 3.16 9.37
N SER A 127 -14.07 2.29 8.65
CA SER A 127 -12.93 2.63 7.78
C SER A 127 -13.28 2.43 6.32
N GLU A 128 -13.21 3.49 5.51
CA GLU A 128 -13.42 3.42 4.05
C GLU A 128 -12.44 2.44 3.39
N TRP A 129 -11.18 2.45 3.83
CA TRP A 129 -10.13 1.56 3.34
C TRP A 129 -10.47 0.09 3.59
N CYS A 130 -10.79 -0.26 4.83
CA CYS A 130 -11.17 -1.63 5.18
C CYS A 130 -12.49 -2.04 4.54
N TYR A 131 -13.44 -1.10 4.40
CA TYR A 131 -14.72 -1.34 3.74
C TYR A 131 -14.55 -1.66 2.26
N ALA A 132 -13.68 -0.94 1.55
CA ALA A 132 -13.40 -1.23 0.15
C ALA A 132 -12.81 -2.65 -0.04
N HIS A 133 -11.91 -3.06 0.84
CA HIS A 133 -11.36 -4.42 0.83
C HIS A 133 -12.41 -5.48 1.19
N GLU A 134 -13.29 -5.21 2.16
CA GLU A 134 -14.38 -6.11 2.54
C GLU A 134 -15.39 -6.29 1.41
N LEU A 135 -15.73 -5.22 0.68
CA LEU A 135 -16.54 -5.33 -0.55
C LEU A 135 -15.86 -6.22 -1.59
N GLY A 136 -14.53 -6.11 -1.68
CA GLY A 136 -13.74 -7.00 -2.54
C GLY A 136 -13.81 -8.47 -2.09
N ARG A 137 -13.76 -8.74 -0.79
CA ARG A 137 -13.91 -10.10 -0.24
C ARG A 137 -15.30 -10.66 -0.54
N GLN A 138 -16.36 -9.89 -0.33
CA GLN A 138 -17.73 -10.30 -0.63
C GLN A 138 -17.93 -10.58 -2.12
N TYR A 139 -17.35 -9.74 -2.99
CA TYR A 139 -17.39 -9.93 -4.43
C TYR A 139 -16.79 -11.28 -4.85
N ILE A 140 -15.63 -11.68 -4.31
CA ILE A 140 -15.02 -12.97 -4.65
C ILE A 140 -15.79 -14.15 -4.06
N ASP A 141 -16.41 -14.01 -2.89
CA ASP A 141 -17.30 -15.05 -2.34
C ASP A 141 -18.46 -15.35 -3.30
N GLU A 142 -19.08 -14.32 -3.87
CA GLU A 142 -20.14 -14.45 -4.85
C GLU A 142 -19.63 -15.02 -6.19
N THR A 143 -18.48 -14.54 -6.66
CA THR A 143 -17.91 -14.89 -7.96
C THR A 143 -17.44 -16.33 -8.03
N PHE A 144 -16.74 -16.80 -6.99
CA PHE A 144 -16.13 -18.14 -6.97
C PHE A 144 -17.00 -19.21 -6.28
N GLY A 145 -17.92 -18.80 -5.43
CA GLY A 145 -18.85 -19.69 -4.74
C GLY A 145 -18.16 -20.84 -4.02
N SER A 146 -18.43 -22.08 -4.43
CA SER A 146 -17.89 -23.27 -3.77
C SER A 146 -16.41 -23.55 -4.02
N GLN A 147 -15.74 -22.81 -4.91
CA GLN A 147 -14.32 -23.02 -5.25
C GLN A 147 -13.38 -22.45 -4.18
N ILE A 148 -13.83 -21.44 -3.43
CA ILE A 148 -13.07 -20.79 -2.38
C ILE A 148 -13.83 -20.80 -1.05
N GLU A 149 -13.13 -20.49 0.02
CA GLU A 149 -13.68 -20.21 1.34
C GLU A 149 -12.94 -18.99 1.89
N THR A 150 -13.65 -17.90 2.19
CA THR A 150 -13.01 -16.71 2.75
C THR A 150 -13.16 -16.62 4.26
N MET A 151 -12.17 -16.02 4.91
CA MET A 151 -12.16 -15.69 6.34
C MET A 151 -11.58 -14.28 6.54
N SER A 152 -11.97 -13.60 7.61
CA SER A 152 -11.45 -12.27 7.91
C SER A 152 -11.22 -12.03 9.39
N LEU A 153 -10.24 -11.20 9.72
CA LEU A 153 -9.98 -10.65 11.05
C LEU A 153 -9.95 -9.12 10.96
N SER A 154 -10.68 -8.46 11.84
CA SER A 154 -10.77 -7.00 11.92
C SER A 154 -10.21 -6.47 13.23
N ASN A 155 -9.89 -5.17 13.27
CA ASN A 155 -9.32 -4.48 14.44
C ASN A 155 -7.99 -5.07 14.89
N VAL A 156 -7.18 -5.52 13.95
CA VAL A 156 -5.84 -6.05 14.22
C VAL A 156 -4.88 -4.87 14.35
N LYS A 157 -4.27 -4.73 15.51
CA LYS A 157 -3.33 -3.63 15.79
C LYS A 157 -1.98 -3.93 15.17
N PRO A 158 -1.49 -3.05 14.26
CA PRO A 158 -0.14 -3.16 13.72
C PRO A 158 0.92 -3.21 14.82
N GLU A 159 2.01 -3.93 14.58
CA GLU A 159 3.16 -4.10 15.49
C GLU A 159 2.85 -4.79 16.84
N VAL A 160 1.59 -5.08 17.13
CA VAL A 160 1.16 -5.70 18.40
C VAL A 160 0.47 -7.04 18.19
N GLU A 161 -0.45 -7.11 17.22
CA GLU A 161 -1.32 -8.26 17.01
C GLU A 161 -1.19 -8.87 15.60
N ASP A 162 -0.52 -8.19 14.69
CA ASP A 162 -0.46 -8.51 13.26
C ASP A 162 0.21 -9.86 12.97
N GLU A 163 1.36 -10.16 13.60
CA GLU A 163 2.01 -11.47 13.46
C GLU A 163 1.10 -12.61 13.96
N ALA A 164 0.49 -12.44 15.13
CA ALA A 164 -0.41 -13.43 15.70
C ALA A 164 -1.68 -13.61 14.85
N ALA A 165 -2.17 -12.54 14.25
CA ALA A 165 -3.32 -12.59 13.35
C ALA A 165 -3.01 -13.36 12.06
N ILE A 166 -1.83 -13.13 11.46
CA ILE A 166 -1.38 -13.88 10.27
C ILE A 166 -1.18 -15.35 10.64
N GLU A 167 -0.50 -15.64 11.76
CA GLU A 167 -0.28 -17.00 12.23
C GLU A 167 -1.60 -17.74 12.50
N LYS A 168 -2.58 -17.06 13.08
CA LYS A 168 -3.91 -17.62 13.27
C LYS A 168 -4.55 -18.00 11.93
N MET A 169 -4.51 -17.14 10.93
CA MET A 169 -5.03 -17.44 9.58
C MET A 169 -4.36 -18.68 8.98
N ILE A 170 -3.03 -18.79 9.12
CA ILE A 170 -2.26 -19.95 8.65
C ILE A 170 -2.71 -21.23 9.38
N ASN A 171 -2.86 -21.19 10.71
CA ASN A 171 -3.32 -22.30 11.52
C ASN A 171 -4.76 -22.72 11.21
N ASP A 172 -5.62 -21.77 10.83
CA ASP A 172 -6.99 -22.03 10.35
C ASP A 172 -7.00 -22.58 8.92
N GLY A 173 -5.83 -22.73 8.30
CA GLY A 173 -5.60 -23.39 7.02
C GLY A 173 -5.69 -22.49 5.81
N ALA A 174 -5.46 -21.17 5.92
CA ALA A 174 -5.40 -20.27 4.79
C ALA A 174 -4.27 -20.67 3.81
N ASP A 175 -4.61 -20.73 2.52
CA ASP A 175 -3.68 -20.97 1.42
C ASP A 175 -3.17 -19.63 0.81
N LEU A 176 -3.97 -18.56 0.99
CA LEU A 176 -3.72 -17.20 0.52
C LEU A 176 -4.18 -16.19 1.58
N ILE A 177 -3.36 -15.19 1.89
CA ILE A 177 -3.68 -14.14 2.88
C ILE A 177 -3.44 -12.77 2.26
N PHE A 178 -4.46 -11.91 2.31
CA PHE A 178 -4.36 -10.50 2.01
C PHE A 178 -4.27 -9.69 3.31
N VAL A 179 -3.12 -9.08 3.55
CA VAL A 179 -2.90 -8.13 4.64
C VAL A 179 -3.12 -6.74 4.08
N THR A 180 -4.22 -6.10 4.45
CA THR A 180 -4.72 -4.91 3.76
C THR A 180 -4.13 -3.59 4.26
N SER A 181 -3.34 -3.61 5.32
CA SER A 181 -2.71 -2.40 5.87
C SER A 181 -1.21 -2.33 5.56
N PRO A 182 -0.72 -1.19 5.04
CA PRO A 182 0.72 -0.96 4.89
C PRO A 182 1.46 -0.92 6.22
N ALA A 183 0.80 -0.60 7.33
CA ALA A 183 1.40 -0.63 8.66
C ALA A 183 1.81 -2.05 9.13
N MET A 184 1.23 -3.11 8.51
CA MET A 184 1.51 -4.51 8.82
C MET A 184 2.55 -5.14 7.87
N THR A 185 3.30 -4.33 7.14
CA THR A 185 4.25 -4.82 6.13
C THR A 185 5.31 -5.72 6.73
N MET A 186 5.91 -5.31 7.86
CA MET A 186 7.01 -6.07 8.48
C MET A 186 6.54 -7.44 8.98
N ALA A 187 5.36 -7.51 9.62
CA ALA A 187 4.75 -8.77 10.02
C ALA A 187 4.46 -9.66 8.80
N SER A 188 3.94 -9.08 7.71
CA SER A 188 3.66 -9.80 6.48
C SER A 188 4.92 -10.42 5.88
N VAL A 189 6.03 -9.69 5.81
CA VAL A 189 7.32 -10.18 5.32
C VAL A 189 7.85 -11.31 6.20
N LYS A 190 7.85 -11.10 7.52
CA LYS A 190 8.33 -12.08 8.49
C LYS A 190 7.56 -13.41 8.39
N MET A 191 6.24 -13.32 8.32
CA MET A 191 5.39 -14.51 8.22
C MET A 191 5.49 -15.19 6.86
N ALA A 192 5.66 -14.44 5.76
CA ALA A 192 5.89 -15.01 4.44
C ALA A 192 7.22 -15.79 4.35
N ILE A 193 8.25 -15.34 5.07
CA ILE A 193 9.52 -16.06 5.18
C ILE A 193 9.37 -17.34 6.00
N ALA A 194 8.63 -17.25 7.13
CA ALA A 194 8.42 -18.39 8.03
C ALA A 194 7.53 -19.48 7.42
N HIS A 195 6.59 -19.09 6.53
CA HIS A 195 5.56 -19.95 5.95
C HIS A 195 5.53 -19.83 4.41
N PRO A 196 6.58 -20.28 3.71
CA PRO A 196 6.68 -20.13 2.26
C PRO A 196 5.62 -20.93 1.48
N GLU A 197 4.93 -21.86 2.13
CA GLU A 197 3.80 -22.62 1.58
C GLU A 197 2.51 -21.80 1.46
N VAL A 198 2.38 -20.72 2.24
CA VAL A 198 1.23 -19.82 2.23
C VAL A 198 1.54 -18.58 1.41
N LYS A 199 0.62 -18.18 0.55
CA LYS A 199 0.77 -16.98 -0.25
C LYS A 199 0.31 -15.77 0.57
N ILE A 200 1.24 -14.89 0.93
CA ILE A 200 0.94 -13.66 1.67
C ILE A 200 1.17 -12.47 0.76
N LEU A 201 0.15 -11.63 0.60
CA LEU A 201 0.23 -10.36 -0.10
C LEU A 201 -0.06 -9.22 0.87
N ASN A 202 0.72 -8.15 0.76
CA ASN A 202 0.50 -6.94 1.56
C ASN A 202 0.09 -5.77 0.66
N CYS A 203 -0.92 -5.02 1.08
CA CYS A 203 -1.35 -3.80 0.39
C CYS A 203 -0.50 -2.63 0.83
N SER A 204 0.63 -2.44 0.15
CA SER A 204 1.59 -1.37 0.45
C SER A 204 2.34 -0.92 -0.80
N LEU A 205 2.95 0.24 -0.69
CA LEU A 205 3.85 0.83 -1.67
C LEU A 205 5.28 0.81 -1.13
N ASN A 206 6.25 0.83 -2.04
CA ASN A 206 7.68 0.96 -1.74
C ASN A 206 8.22 -0.10 -0.76
N THR A 207 7.71 -1.33 -0.86
CA THR A 207 8.16 -2.46 -0.06
C THR A 207 8.71 -3.54 -0.98
N SER A 208 10.00 -3.87 -0.86
CA SER A 208 10.60 -4.92 -1.66
C SER A 208 11.05 -6.08 -0.81
N HIS A 209 10.55 -7.28 -1.12
CA HIS A 209 11.08 -8.52 -0.55
C HIS A 209 10.70 -9.72 -1.42
N LYS A 210 11.65 -10.65 -1.62
CA LYS A 210 11.46 -11.80 -2.51
C LYS A 210 10.36 -12.80 -2.10
N TYR A 211 9.99 -12.80 -0.82
CA TYR A 211 8.97 -13.73 -0.29
C TYR A 211 7.57 -13.14 -0.19
N ILE A 212 7.41 -11.84 -0.43
CA ILE A 212 6.11 -11.19 -0.37
C ILE A 212 5.78 -10.55 -1.71
N ARG A 213 4.50 -10.55 -2.07
CA ARG A 213 3.96 -9.75 -3.15
C ARG A 213 3.23 -8.55 -2.57
N THR A 214 3.49 -7.38 -3.14
CA THR A 214 2.80 -6.15 -2.77
C THR A 214 1.84 -5.73 -3.87
N TYR A 215 0.74 -5.12 -3.48
CA TYR A 215 -0.25 -4.59 -4.41
C TYR A 215 -0.78 -3.24 -3.94
N TYR A 216 -1.14 -2.40 -4.90
CA TYR A 216 -1.76 -1.11 -4.64
C TYR A 216 -2.56 -0.65 -5.86
N ALA A 217 -3.34 0.44 -5.70
CA ALA A 217 -4.16 0.98 -6.78
C ALA A 217 -3.71 2.37 -7.20
N ARG A 218 -3.84 2.69 -8.51
CA ARG A 218 -3.55 4.00 -9.08
C ARG A 218 -4.72 4.97 -8.87
N MET A 219 -5.03 5.27 -7.61
CA MET A 219 -6.15 6.15 -7.25
C MET A 219 -6.00 7.55 -7.85
N TYR A 220 -4.78 8.02 -8.11
CA TYR A 220 -4.53 9.31 -8.73
C TYR A 220 -5.25 9.49 -10.08
N GLU A 221 -5.53 8.41 -10.81
CA GLU A 221 -6.31 8.46 -12.05
C GLU A 221 -7.75 8.95 -11.79
N ALA A 222 -8.42 8.41 -10.76
CA ALA A 222 -9.74 8.86 -10.35
C ALA A 222 -9.71 10.25 -9.70
N LYS A 223 -8.63 10.58 -8.98
CA LYS A 223 -8.43 11.92 -8.40
C LYS A 223 -8.27 12.98 -9.48
N PHE A 224 -7.59 12.68 -10.57
CA PHE A 224 -7.54 13.59 -11.74
C PHE A 224 -8.94 13.89 -12.25
N LEU A 225 -9.75 12.89 -12.50
CA LEU A 225 -11.14 13.07 -12.97
C LEU A 225 -11.99 13.83 -11.95
N THR A 226 -11.81 13.58 -10.66
CA THR A 226 -12.47 14.32 -9.59
C THR A 226 -12.07 15.80 -9.61
N GLY A 227 -10.79 16.08 -9.87
CA GLY A 227 -10.26 17.43 -10.05
C GLY A 227 -10.87 18.14 -11.26
N VAL A 228 -11.03 17.44 -12.39
CA VAL A 228 -11.73 17.97 -13.60
C VAL A 228 -13.15 18.39 -13.23
N LEU A 229 -13.89 17.55 -12.49
CA LEU A 229 -15.24 17.90 -12.01
C LEU A 229 -15.23 19.15 -11.13
N ALA A 230 -14.33 19.18 -10.13
CA ALA A 230 -14.25 20.29 -9.20
C ALA A 230 -13.88 21.61 -9.91
N GLY A 231 -12.93 21.57 -10.83
CA GLY A 231 -12.51 22.74 -11.62
C GLY A 231 -13.61 23.26 -12.57
N ALA A 232 -14.36 22.34 -13.19
CA ALA A 232 -15.44 22.70 -14.10
C ALA A 232 -16.67 23.28 -13.37
N LEU A 233 -16.94 22.83 -12.14
CA LEU A 233 -18.12 23.22 -11.39
C LEU A 233 -17.87 24.40 -10.44
N SER A 234 -16.64 24.68 -10.05
CA SER A 234 -16.32 25.78 -9.13
C SER A 234 -16.33 27.14 -9.82
N ASN A 235 -17.24 28.00 -9.37
CA ASN A 235 -17.34 29.39 -9.88
C ASN A 235 -16.38 30.38 -9.19
N GLN A 236 -15.65 29.94 -8.16
CA GLN A 236 -14.82 30.82 -7.32
C GLN A 236 -13.31 30.61 -7.50
N ASP A 237 -12.89 29.75 -8.41
CA ASP A 237 -11.51 29.33 -8.60
C ASP A 237 -10.83 28.73 -7.34
N LYS A 238 -11.61 28.41 -6.29
CA LYS A 238 -11.17 27.86 -5.02
C LYS A 238 -11.83 26.51 -4.77
N ILE A 239 -11.00 25.52 -4.48
CA ILE A 239 -11.41 24.14 -4.28
C ILE A 239 -10.69 23.60 -3.04
N GLY A 240 -11.38 22.82 -2.21
CA GLY A 240 -10.81 22.17 -1.03
C GLY A 240 -10.39 20.73 -1.33
N TYR A 241 -9.31 20.32 -0.70
CA TYR A 241 -8.86 18.93 -0.68
C TYR A 241 -8.50 18.55 0.75
N VAL A 242 -9.13 17.50 1.27
CA VAL A 242 -8.78 16.89 2.55
C VAL A 242 -7.89 15.68 2.27
N ALA A 243 -6.71 15.69 2.83
CA ALA A 243 -5.81 14.54 2.86
C ALA A 243 -5.75 13.96 4.27
N GLN A 244 -5.58 12.65 4.39
CA GLN A 244 -5.49 12.00 5.71
C GLN A 244 -4.06 11.98 6.22
N TYR A 245 -3.17 11.29 5.53
CA TYR A 245 -1.80 11.02 5.97
C TYR A 245 -0.79 11.35 4.88
N PRO A 246 0.38 11.93 5.22
CA PRO A 246 1.47 12.19 4.26
C PRO A 246 2.27 10.90 4.01
N VAL A 247 1.65 9.92 3.35
CA VAL A 247 2.23 8.62 3.00
C VAL A 247 2.46 8.49 1.50
N TYR A 248 3.23 7.48 1.08
CA TYR A 248 3.46 7.18 -0.33
C TYR A 248 2.15 7.17 -1.12
N GLY A 249 2.17 7.81 -2.28
CA GLY A 249 1.00 7.96 -3.16
C GLY A 249 -0.01 9.05 -2.78
N ALA A 250 -0.02 9.53 -1.52
CA ALA A 250 -0.97 10.57 -1.10
C ALA A 250 -0.74 11.89 -1.84
N VAL A 251 0.52 12.32 -2.00
CA VAL A 251 0.85 13.57 -2.72
C VAL A 251 0.54 13.44 -4.20
N ALA A 252 0.74 12.26 -4.80
CA ALA A 252 0.32 12.03 -6.18
C ALA A 252 -1.19 12.20 -6.37
N ASN A 253 -2.01 11.73 -5.41
CA ASN A 253 -3.45 11.93 -5.41
C ASN A 253 -3.83 13.43 -5.35
N ILE A 254 -3.17 14.19 -4.47
CA ILE A 254 -3.36 15.65 -4.34
C ILE A 254 -3.00 16.35 -5.64
N ASN A 255 -1.84 16.04 -6.19
CA ASN A 255 -1.33 16.69 -7.40
C ASN A 255 -2.16 16.31 -8.65
N ALA A 256 -2.59 15.07 -8.78
CA ALA A 256 -3.48 14.66 -9.87
C ALA A 256 -4.83 15.39 -9.80
N PHE A 257 -5.41 15.55 -8.62
CA PHE A 257 -6.60 16.35 -8.41
C PHE A 257 -6.37 17.81 -8.78
N ALA A 258 -5.29 18.41 -8.32
CA ALA A 258 -4.93 19.79 -8.62
C ALA A 258 -4.69 20.02 -10.12
N MET A 259 -4.07 19.03 -10.77
CA MET A 259 -3.85 19.03 -12.22
C MET A 259 -5.17 18.96 -12.98
N GLY A 260 -6.07 18.05 -12.62
CA GLY A 260 -7.39 17.94 -13.23
C GLY A 260 -8.19 19.24 -13.10
N ALA A 261 -8.17 19.87 -11.93
CA ALA A 261 -8.81 21.16 -11.71
C ALA A 261 -8.19 22.28 -12.56
N LYS A 262 -6.86 22.36 -12.63
CA LYS A 262 -6.12 23.36 -13.43
C LYS A 262 -6.32 23.14 -14.92
N PHE A 263 -6.49 21.90 -15.38
CA PHE A 263 -6.68 21.57 -16.78
C PHE A 263 -7.93 22.24 -17.37
N VAL A 264 -9.03 22.26 -16.65
CA VAL A 264 -10.30 22.87 -17.08
C VAL A 264 -10.47 24.31 -16.59
N ASN A 265 -9.83 24.68 -15.50
CA ASN A 265 -9.80 26.03 -14.95
C ASN A 265 -8.36 26.43 -14.59
N PRO A 266 -7.62 27.11 -15.49
CA PRO A 266 -6.22 27.49 -15.23
C PRO A 266 -6.00 28.39 -14.00
N ARG A 267 -7.06 29.01 -13.46
CA ARG A 267 -6.99 29.84 -12.26
C ARG A 267 -7.28 29.07 -10.99
N ALA A 268 -7.73 27.82 -11.10
CA ALA A 268 -8.10 27.00 -9.94
C ALA A 268 -6.96 26.88 -8.93
N LYS A 269 -7.27 27.14 -7.66
CA LYS A 269 -6.40 26.94 -6.50
C LYS A 269 -6.99 25.88 -5.60
N VAL A 270 -6.18 24.86 -5.29
CA VAL A 270 -6.57 23.76 -4.41
C VAL A 270 -6.03 24.03 -3.02
N TYR A 271 -6.93 24.27 -2.07
CA TYR A 271 -6.60 24.47 -0.66
C TYR A 271 -6.53 23.12 0.03
N LEU A 272 -5.33 22.73 0.41
CA LEU A 272 -5.02 21.46 1.05
C LEU A 272 -5.16 21.58 2.56
N ALA A 273 -5.86 20.65 3.18
CA ALA A 273 -5.93 20.47 4.62
C ALA A 273 -5.69 19.00 4.96
N TRP A 274 -4.89 18.74 6.00
CA TRP A 274 -4.60 17.41 6.50
C TRP A 274 -5.41 17.12 7.75
N SER A 275 -6.23 16.07 7.71
CA SER A 275 -7.09 15.70 8.84
C SER A 275 -6.33 15.10 10.03
N SER A 276 -5.11 14.63 9.81
CA SER A 276 -4.24 14.08 10.85
C SER A 276 -3.32 15.10 11.54
N MET A 277 -3.43 16.38 11.20
CA MET A 277 -2.64 17.42 11.87
C MET A 277 -3.21 17.76 13.24
N LYS A 278 -2.32 17.93 14.23
CA LYS A 278 -2.66 18.44 15.56
C LYS A 278 -3.26 19.85 15.47
N ASP A 279 -4.29 20.10 16.25
CA ASP A 279 -4.91 21.43 16.42
C ASP A 279 -5.44 22.08 15.12
N VAL A 280 -5.66 21.31 14.07
CA VAL A 280 -6.23 21.79 12.81
C VAL A 280 -7.66 21.31 12.64
N ASN A 281 -8.57 22.26 12.55
CA ASN A 281 -9.95 21.99 12.14
C ASN A 281 -10.09 22.22 10.64
N VAL A 282 -10.24 21.15 9.88
CA VAL A 282 -10.36 21.19 8.42
C VAL A 282 -11.53 22.07 7.96
N GLU A 283 -12.67 22.03 8.67
CA GLU A 283 -13.84 22.84 8.31
C GLU A 283 -13.56 24.34 8.46
N ASP A 284 -12.82 24.76 9.47
CA ASP A 284 -12.46 26.16 9.68
C ASP A 284 -11.55 26.68 8.56
N VAL A 285 -10.63 25.84 8.06
CA VAL A 285 -9.76 26.17 6.92
C VAL A 285 -10.61 26.50 5.68
N PHE A 286 -11.59 25.67 5.38
CA PHE A 286 -12.43 25.85 4.19
C PHE A 286 -13.44 26.99 4.37
N LYS A 287 -14.03 27.11 5.55
CA LYS A 287 -14.98 28.19 5.87
C LYS A 287 -14.31 29.58 5.80
N LYS A 288 -13.10 29.70 6.36
CA LYS A 288 -12.32 30.96 6.32
C LYS A 288 -12.01 31.42 4.88
N ASN A 289 -11.84 30.47 3.96
CA ASN A 289 -11.53 30.75 2.56
C ASN A 289 -12.75 30.76 1.64
N ASP A 290 -13.98 30.61 2.19
CA ASP A 290 -15.25 30.49 1.44
C ASP A 290 -15.20 29.40 0.36
N ILE A 291 -14.71 28.21 0.73
CA ILE A 291 -14.57 27.08 -0.17
C ILE A 291 -15.84 26.22 -0.11
N ARG A 292 -16.42 25.95 -1.27
CA ARG A 292 -17.67 25.18 -1.39
C ARG A 292 -17.45 23.77 -1.93
N TYR A 293 -16.63 23.63 -2.96
CA TYR A 293 -16.34 22.33 -3.56
C TYR A 293 -15.16 21.70 -2.83
N ILE A 294 -15.41 20.54 -2.19
CA ILE A 294 -14.45 19.86 -1.33
C ILE A 294 -14.34 18.41 -1.75
N SER A 295 -13.12 17.94 -1.99
CA SER A 295 -12.79 16.52 -2.07
C SER A 295 -12.33 16.05 -0.70
N ASP A 296 -13.02 15.07 -0.13
CA ASP A 296 -12.78 14.52 1.20
C ASP A 296 -12.44 13.03 1.10
N GLN A 297 -12.82 12.20 2.09
CA GLN A 297 -12.68 10.76 2.03
C GLN A 297 -13.12 10.20 0.66
N ASP A 298 -12.48 9.13 0.20
CA ASP A 298 -12.78 8.63 -1.14
C ASP A 298 -14.15 7.96 -1.19
N MET A 299 -14.40 7.00 -0.30
CA MET A 299 -15.63 6.22 -0.30
C MET A 299 -16.46 6.48 0.97
N ILE A 300 -17.77 6.33 0.83
CA ILE A 300 -18.67 6.28 1.97
C ILE A 300 -18.48 4.97 2.75
N THR A 301 -18.56 5.03 4.09
CA THR A 301 -18.67 3.86 4.96
C THR A 301 -20.07 3.67 5.47
N PRO A 302 -20.50 2.46 5.88
CA PRO A 302 -21.83 2.21 6.42
C PRO A 302 -22.20 3.10 7.62
N GLN A 303 -21.19 3.48 8.44
CA GLN A 303 -21.40 4.30 9.64
C GLN A 303 -21.01 5.77 9.45
N CYS A 304 -20.73 6.22 8.24
CA CYS A 304 -20.38 7.62 7.95
C CYS A 304 -21.54 8.57 8.17
N SER A 305 -21.77 8.98 9.40
CA SER A 305 -22.83 9.91 9.79
C SER A 305 -22.65 11.32 9.21
N ALA A 306 -21.41 11.77 9.08
CA ALA A 306 -21.07 13.10 8.59
C ALA A 306 -21.26 13.26 7.08
N ARG A 307 -21.34 12.15 6.33
CA ARG A 307 -21.46 12.12 4.86
C ARG A 307 -20.42 13.00 4.15
N LYS A 308 -19.19 13.01 4.67
CA LYS A 308 -18.03 13.70 4.08
C LYS A 308 -17.21 12.71 3.27
N PHE A 309 -17.60 12.50 2.02
CA PHE A 309 -16.92 11.57 1.13
C PHE A 309 -16.97 12.06 -0.31
N GLY A 310 -16.00 11.65 -1.11
CA GLY A 310 -15.88 12.01 -2.50
C GLY A 310 -15.76 13.52 -2.71
N LEU A 311 -16.24 13.98 -3.85
CA LEU A 311 -16.39 15.40 -4.16
C LEU A 311 -17.82 15.84 -3.84
N TYR A 312 -17.98 16.89 -3.04
CA TYR A 312 -19.26 17.48 -2.73
C TYR A 312 -19.24 19.01 -2.76
N ASN A 313 -20.39 19.61 -3.04
CA ASN A 313 -20.64 21.04 -2.85
C ASN A 313 -21.26 21.24 -1.46
N ASN A 314 -20.61 22.06 -0.64
CA ASN A 314 -21.02 22.40 0.72
C ASN A 314 -21.77 23.74 0.73
N GLU A 315 -23.07 23.71 0.45
CA GLU A 315 -23.91 24.93 0.41
C GLU A 315 -24.37 25.41 1.80
N GLY A 316 -23.87 24.79 2.87
CA GLY A 316 -24.18 25.13 4.25
C GLY A 316 -24.42 23.91 5.14
N VAL A 317 -24.64 24.15 6.43
CA VAL A 317 -24.80 23.08 7.42
C VAL A 317 -25.98 22.16 7.05
N GLY A 318 -25.66 20.90 6.80
CA GLY A 318 -26.67 19.88 6.47
C GLY A 318 -27.10 19.80 5.01
N ASN A 319 -26.60 20.68 4.14
CA ASN A 319 -26.93 20.67 2.71
C ASN A 319 -25.69 20.39 1.86
N ARG A 320 -25.22 19.14 1.86
CA ARG A 320 -24.13 18.68 0.98
C ARG A 320 -24.68 17.98 -0.25
N GLN A 321 -24.34 18.51 -1.41
CA GLN A 321 -24.65 17.87 -2.68
C GLN A 321 -23.42 17.06 -3.13
N HIS A 322 -23.54 15.71 -3.05
CA HIS A 322 -22.51 14.82 -3.56
C HIS A 322 -22.46 14.85 -5.09
N ILE A 323 -21.25 14.93 -5.63
CA ILE A 323 -20.98 15.11 -7.06
C ILE A 323 -20.35 13.85 -7.63
N ALA A 324 -19.31 13.34 -6.99
CA ALA A 324 -18.60 12.15 -7.41
C ALA A 324 -17.94 11.44 -6.24
N MET A 325 -17.72 10.15 -6.40
CA MET A 325 -17.06 9.30 -5.41
C MET A 325 -16.02 8.43 -6.11
N PRO A 326 -14.72 8.64 -5.87
CA PRO A 326 -13.68 7.70 -6.26
C PRO A 326 -13.89 6.37 -5.54
N VAL A 327 -13.65 5.26 -6.21
CA VAL A 327 -13.87 3.93 -5.66
C VAL A 327 -12.72 2.99 -5.95
N TRP A 328 -12.41 2.13 -4.97
CA TRP A 328 -11.55 0.96 -5.14
C TRP A 328 -12.41 -0.28 -5.38
N HIS A 329 -12.21 -0.92 -6.50
CA HIS A 329 -12.82 -2.20 -6.84
C HIS A 329 -11.82 -3.34 -6.59
N TRP A 330 -11.42 -3.52 -5.32
CA TRP A 330 -10.46 -4.55 -4.94
C TRP A 330 -10.88 -5.97 -5.37
N GLY A 331 -12.19 -6.21 -5.48
CA GLY A 331 -12.71 -7.46 -5.99
C GLY A 331 -12.17 -7.83 -7.38
N MET A 332 -11.97 -6.84 -8.26
CA MET A 332 -11.40 -7.05 -9.60
C MET A 332 -9.93 -7.50 -9.52
N PHE A 333 -9.17 -6.98 -8.56
CA PHE A 333 -7.81 -7.42 -8.29
C PHE A 333 -7.80 -8.84 -7.73
N TYR A 334 -8.59 -9.10 -6.70
CA TYR A 334 -8.66 -10.41 -6.04
C TYR A 334 -9.12 -11.51 -6.99
N GLU A 335 -10.13 -11.22 -7.82
CA GLU A 335 -10.62 -12.15 -8.83
C GLU A 335 -9.50 -12.60 -9.78
N LYS A 336 -8.79 -11.65 -10.38
CA LYS A 336 -7.70 -11.96 -11.33
C LYS A 336 -6.57 -12.74 -10.67
N LEU A 337 -6.22 -12.40 -9.43
CA LEU A 337 -5.19 -13.11 -8.68
C LEU A 337 -5.62 -14.54 -8.35
N ILE A 338 -6.83 -14.72 -7.81
CA ILE A 338 -7.37 -16.04 -7.46
C ILE A 338 -7.51 -16.91 -8.70
N GLN A 339 -7.98 -16.37 -9.82
CA GLN A 339 -8.02 -17.09 -11.10
C GLN A 339 -6.64 -17.59 -11.51
N SER A 340 -5.59 -16.76 -11.33
CA SER A 340 -4.21 -17.17 -11.65
C SER A 340 -3.71 -18.30 -10.74
N ILE A 341 -4.10 -18.30 -9.47
CA ILE A 341 -3.76 -19.37 -8.52
C ILE A 341 -4.50 -20.65 -8.86
N LEU A 342 -5.81 -20.60 -9.06
CA LEU A 342 -6.64 -21.75 -9.38
C LEU A 342 -6.27 -22.41 -10.72
N SER A 343 -5.86 -21.61 -11.71
CA SER A 343 -5.36 -22.11 -13.01
C SER A 343 -3.92 -22.60 -12.96
N GLY A 344 -3.20 -22.46 -11.83
CA GLY A 344 -1.78 -22.81 -11.71
C GLY A 344 -0.85 -21.90 -12.51
N SER A 345 -1.35 -20.77 -13.03
CA SER A 345 -0.53 -19.81 -13.76
C SER A 345 0.23 -18.84 -12.86
N TRP A 346 -0.17 -18.71 -11.59
CA TRP A 346 0.53 -17.90 -10.61
C TRP A 346 1.82 -18.61 -10.16
N LYS A 347 2.94 -18.07 -10.55
CA LYS A 347 4.26 -18.57 -10.14
C LYS A 347 4.88 -17.61 -9.15
N TYR A 348 5.47 -18.14 -8.08
CA TYR A 348 6.55 -17.45 -7.41
C TYR A 348 7.66 -17.30 -8.46
N ASP A 349 8.08 -16.08 -8.70
CA ASP A 349 9.28 -15.86 -9.50
C ASP A 349 10.47 -16.37 -8.66
N GLU A 350 10.90 -17.59 -8.95
CA GLU A 350 12.04 -18.23 -8.28
C GLU A 350 13.38 -17.61 -8.71
N SER A 351 13.36 -16.73 -9.72
CA SER A 351 14.53 -15.98 -10.13
C SER A 351 14.84 -14.93 -9.05
N ALA A 352 15.80 -15.28 -8.19
CA ALA A 352 16.22 -14.51 -7.01
C ALA A 352 16.75 -13.09 -7.31
N ASP A 353 16.77 -12.68 -8.56
CA ASP A 353 17.45 -11.46 -9.01
C ASP A 353 16.51 -10.25 -9.21
N ASN A 354 15.18 -10.43 -9.10
CA ASN A 354 14.21 -9.34 -9.30
C ASN A 354 13.29 -9.17 -8.08
N VAL A 355 13.79 -8.52 -7.05
CA VAL A 355 12.97 -8.08 -5.91
C VAL A 355 12.28 -6.78 -6.29
N LYS A 356 10.94 -6.79 -6.33
CA LYS A 356 10.13 -5.64 -6.72
C LYS A 356 9.50 -5.00 -5.49
N ALA A 357 9.64 -3.70 -5.35
CA ALA A 357 9.00 -2.94 -4.28
C ALA A 357 7.46 -2.93 -4.42
N LEU A 358 6.96 -3.09 -5.64
CA LEU A 358 5.53 -3.16 -5.94
C LEU A 358 5.30 -4.13 -7.09
N ASN A 359 4.57 -5.22 -6.83
CA ASN A 359 4.32 -6.24 -7.83
C ASN A 359 3.08 -5.93 -8.70
N TYR A 360 2.04 -5.33 -8.08
CA TYR A 360 0.78 -5.02 -8.74
C TYR A 360 0.37 -3.58 -8.46
N TRP A 361 0.36 -2.75 -9.49
CA TRP A 361 -0.06 -1.37 -9.41
C TRP A 361 -1.08 -1.07 -10.50
N TRP A 362 -2.33 -1.42 -10.22
CA TRP A 362 -3.40 -1.38 -11.20
C TRP A 362 -4.32 -0.18 -10.99
N GLY A 363 -4.85 0.34 -12.09
CA GLY A 363 -5.72 1.49 -12.12
C GLY A 363 -7.04 1.23 -12.85
N MET A 364 -7.54 2.25 -13.51
CA MET A 364 -8.81 2.23 -14.22
C MET A 364 -8.80 1.24 -15.39
N SER A 365 -7.69 1.10 -16.11
CA SER A 365 -7.55 0.15 -17.22
C SER A 365 -7.74 -1.32 -16.80
N ALA A 366 -7.42 -1.65 -15.54
CA ALA A 366 -7.65 -2.97 -14.96
C ALA A 366 -8.99 -3.09 -14.22
N GLY A 367 -9.74 -1.99 -14.11
CA GLY A 367 -11.01 -1.91 -13.40
C GLY A 367 -10.87 -1.89 -11.88
N VAL A 368 -9.66 -1.66 -11.33
CA VAL A 368 -9.40 -1.65 -9.88
C VAL A 368 -9.76 -0.29 -9.25
N VAL A 369 -9.76 0.76 -10.07
CA VAL A 369 -10.16 2.12 -9.67
C VAL A 369 -11.20 2.63 -10.64
N ASP A 370 -12.18 3.38 -10.14
CA ASP A 370 -13.16 4.09 -10.97
C ASP A 370 -13.68 5.34 -10.23
N LEU A 371 -14.52 6.11 -10.91
CA LEU A 371 -15.20 7.28 -10.41
C LEU A 371 -16.71 7.14 -10.63
N ILE A 372 -17.48 7.07 -9.55
CA ILE A 372 -18.94 7.10 -9.60
C ILE A 372 -19.39 8.56 -9.59
N CYS A 373 -20.13 8.97 -10.61
CA CYS A 373 -20.61 10.34 -10.75
C CYS A 373 -22.13 10.44 -10.44
N SER A 374 -22.53 11.55 -9.83
CA SER A 374 -23.94 11.88 -9.65
C SER A 374 -24.61 12.16 -11.00
N ASN A 375 -25.87 11.74 -11.14
CA ASN A 375 -26.69 12.08 -12.31
C ASN A 375 -27.13 13.56 -12.34
N LYS A 376 -26.78 14.35 -11.33
CA LYS A 376 -27.10 15.79 -11.22
C LYS A 376 -26.05 16.71 -11.79
N ILE A 377 -24.90 16.18 -12.24
CA ILE A 377 -23.88 16.99 -12.89
C ILE A 377 -24.33 17.41 -14.31
N PRO A 378 -23.93 18.59 -14.80
CA PRO A 378 -24.24 19.02 -16.15
C PRO A 378 -23.78 18.02 -17.20
N VAL A 379 -24.58 17.80 -18.24
CA VAL A 379 -24.33 16.80 -19.28
C VAL A 379 -22.98 17.01 -19.98
N GLU A 380 -22.62 18.27 -20.23
CA GLU A 380 -21.34 18.62 -20.87
C GLU A 380 -20.15 18.24 -19.98
N THR A 381 -20.27 18.48 -18.67
CA THR A 381 -19.25 18.10 -17.68
C THR A 381 -19.13 16.59 -17.57
N ALA A 382 -20.26 15.87 -17.56
CA ALA A 382 -20.28 14.41 -17.56
C ALA A 382 -19.56 13.84 -18.80
N ARG A 383 -19.88 14.35 -19.98
CA ARG A 383 -19.23 13.95 -21.25
C ARG A 383 -17.73 14.19 -21.23
N LEU A 384 -17.28 15.32 -20.66
CA LEU A 384 -15.86 15.64 -20.55
C LEU A 384 -15.13 14.62 -19.67
N VAL A 385 -15.71 14.29 -18.49
CA VAL A 385 -15.15 13.29 -17.57
C VAL A 385 -15.13 11.90 -18.22
N ASP A 386 -16.19 11.50 -18.93
CA ASP A 386 -16.26 10.21 -19.60
C ASP A 386 -15.25 10.12 -20.76
N ALA A 387 -14.97 11.23 -21.44
CA ALA A 387 -13.92 11.27 -22.45
C ALA A 387 -12.53 11.03 -21.83
N PHE A 388 -12.17 11.74 -20.76
CA PHE A 388 -10.91 11.50 -20.05
C PHE A 388 -10.83 10.11 -19.45
N ARG A 389 -11.91 9.62 -18.82
CA ARG A 389 -11.98 8.25 -18.31
C ARG A 389 -11.64 7.24 -19.42
N SER A 390 -12.27 7.38 -20.57
CA SER A 390 -12.03 6.49 -21.72
C SER A 390 -10.57 6.57 -22.21
N MET A 391 -9.99 7.77 -22.25
CA MET A 391 -8.59 7.95 -22.63
C MET A 391 -7.62 7.32 -21.64
N ILE A 392 -7.88 7.43 -20.32
CA ILE A 392 -7.09 6.79 -19.26
C ILE A 392 -7.18 5.26 -19.39
N ILE A 393 -8.40 4.72 -19.50
CA ILE A 393 -8.63 3.27 -19.63
C ILE A 393 -7.90 2.69 -20.83
N ASN A 394 -7.88 3.43 -21.95
CA ASN A 394 -7.24 2.98 -23.20
C ASN A 394 -5.74 3.34 -23.27
N GLY A 395 -5.14 3.90 -22.23
CA GLY A 395 -3.73 4.31 -22.20
C GLY A 395 -3.40 5.47 -23.16
N GLN A 396 -4.40 6.24 -23.57
CA GLN A 396 -4.23 7.41 -24.48
C GLN A 396 -3.91 8.70 -23.72
N PHE A 397 -4.13 8.71 -22.44
CA PHE A 397 -3.86 9.83 -21.54
C PHE A 397 -3.36 9.33 -20.19
N GLU A 398 -2.28 9.95 -19.71
CA GLU A 398 -1.72 9.75 -18.38
C GLU A 398 -1.70 11.11 -17.67
N PRO A 399 -2.28 11.25 -16.47
CA PRO A 399 -2.32 12.53 -15.76
C PRO A 399 -0.96 13.23 -15.66
N PHE A 400 0.11 12.49 -15.35
CA PHE A 400 1.45 13.05 -15.15
C PHE A 400 2.31 13.07 -16.43
N SER A 401 1.72 13.28 -17.59
CA SER A 401 2.42 13.28 -18.90
C SER A 401 2.65 14.66 -19.53
N ASP A 402 2.36 15.75 -18.83
CA ASP A 402 2.55 17.12 -19.34
C ASP A 402 3.61 17.89 -18.53
N GLU A 403 3.79 19.16 -18.86
CA GLU A 403 4.69 20.06 -18.16
C GLU A 403 4.14 20.38 -16.76
N ILE A 404 4.92 20.05 -15.72
CA ILE A 404 4.50 20.15 -14.33
C ILE A 404 5.50 20.99 -13.54
N TYR A 405 4.99 21.98 -12.81
CA TYR A 405 5.75 22.83 -11.91
C TYR A 405 5.29 22.63 -10.48
N ASP A 406 6.25 22.63 -9.55
CA ASP A 406 5.97 22.65 -8.12
C ASP A 406 5.64 24.07 -7.60
N GLN A 407 5.33 24.19 -6.32
CA GLN A 407 5.02 25.45 -5.65
C GLN A 407 6.16 26.48 -5.74
N SER A 408 7.41 26.02 -5.84
CA SER A 408 8.61 26.85 -6.00
C SER A 408 8.95 27.18 -7.45
N ARG A 409 8.08 26.77 -8.39
CA ARG A 409 8.26 26.93 -9.85
C ARG A 409 9.43 26.12 -10.41
N HIS A 410 9.88 25.08 -9.76
CA HIS A 410 10.79 24.12 -10.36
C HIS A 410 10.03 23.22 -11.33
N LEU A 411 10.64 22.95 -12.48
CA LEU A 411 10.09 22.03 -13.46
C LEU A 411 10.28 20.60 -12.99
N ARG A 412 9.19 19.91 -12.72
CA ARG A 412 9.17 18.52 -12.25
C ARG A 412 8.98 17.51 -13.37
N ASN A 413 8.24 17.88 -14.42
CA ASN A 413 8.14 17.09 -15.63
C ASN A 413 8.15 17.98 -16.86
N LYS A 414 8.75 17.49 -17.95
CA LYS A 414 8.81 18.18 -19.23
C LYS A 414 7.63 17.77 -20.10
N LYS A 415 7.15 18.69 -20.91
CA LYS A 415 6.11 18.40 -21.90
C LYS A 415 6.46 17.20 -22.78
N GLY A 416 5.52 16.27 -22.89
CA GLY A 416 5.65 15.05 -23.69
C GLY A 416 6.38 13.89 -23.01
N ASN A 417 6.80 14.06 -21.76
CA ASN A 417 7.31 12.97 -20.91
C ASN A 417 6.26 12.61 -19.87
N SER A 418 6.22 11.35 -19.48
CA SER A 418 5.46 10.89 -18.30
C SER A 418 6.41 10.68 -17.14
N LEU A 419 5.95 11.00 -15.92
CA LEU A 419 6.68 10.62 -14.72
C LEU A 419 6.75 9.09 -14.61
N ALA A 420 7.88 8.58 -14.13
CA ALA A 420 8.02 7.16 -13.86
C ALA A 420 7.12 6.74 -12.67
N PRO A 421 6.69 5.47 -12.60
CA PRO A 421 5.91 4.97 -11.47
C PRO A 421 6.52 5.29 -10.11
N GLU A 422 7.83 5.17 -9.98
CA GLU A 422 8.59 5.50 -8.77
C GLU A 422 8.44 6.97 -8.38
N GLU A 423 8.62 7.88 -9.34
CA GLU A 423 8.46 9.32 -9.11
C GLU A 423 7.04 9.69 -8.68
N ILE A 424 6.03 8.96 -9.16
CA ILE A 424 4.62 9.16 -8.77
C ILE A 424 4.39 8.66 -7.34
N ILE A 425 4.89 7.48 -7.01
CA ILE A 425 4.69 6.86 -5.70
C ILE A 425 5.41 7.63 -4.60
N THR A 426 6.65 8.02 -4.85
CA THR A 426 7.51 8.71 -3.86
C THR A 426 7.43 10.23 -3.94
N MET A 427 6.43 10.76 -4.64
CA MET A 427 6.25 12.20 -4.84
C MET A 427 6.16 12.95 -3.52
N ASP A 428 7.07 13.91 -3.29
CA ASP A 428 7.27 14.67 -2.06
C ASP A 428 7.07 16.19 -2.25
N TRP A 429 6.54 16.61 -3.38
CA TRP A 429 6.32 18.01 -3.74
C TRP A 429 4.88 18.27 -4.18
N LEU A 430 4.38 19.47 -3.94
CA LEU A 430 3.03 19.90 -4.33
C LEU A 430 3.07 20.77 -5.59
N MET A 431 2.06 20.66 -6.42
CA MET A 431 1.90 21.47 -7.64
C MET A 431 1.72 22.96 -7.33
N ASP A 432 2.07 23.80 -8.28
CA ASP A 432 2.07 25.29 -8.21
C ASP A 432 0.69 25.93 -7.95
N ASN A 433 -0.39 25.17 -8.15
CA ASN A 433 -1.75 25.61 -7.86
C ASN A 433 -2.31 25.05 -6.55
N VAL A 434 -1.53 24.29 -5.76
CA VAL A 434 -1.90 23.83 -4.43
C VAL A 434 -1.51 24.91 -3.40
N ILE A 435 -2.43 25.20 -2.48
CA ILE A 435 -2.23 26.10 -1.34
C ILE A 435 -2.21 25.24 -0.07
N GLY A 436 -1.07 25.15 0.57
CA GLY A 436 -0.81 24.29 1.72
C GLY A 436 0.60 23.70 1.65
N SER A 437 0.94 22.86 2.58
CA SER A 437 2.24 22.17 2.67
C SER A 437 2.05 20.71 3.07
N ILE A 438 3.08 19.90 2.84
CA ILE A 438 3.18 18.56 3.42
C ILE A 438 3.62 18.76 4.87
N PRO A 439 2.93 18.18 5.87
CA PRO A 439 3.29 18.40 7.28
C PRO A 439 4.52 17.58 7.66
N ASP A 440 5.31 18.13 8.59
CA ASP A 440 6.34 17.38 9.28
C ASP A 440 5.71 16.38 10.27
N ILE A 441 6.41 15.29 10.57
CA ILE A 441 5.91 14.24 11.45
C ILE A 441 5.51 14.76 12.85
N GLU A 442 6.19 15.79 13.35
CA GLU A 442 5.90 16.38 14.65
C GLU A 442 4.56 17.15 14.69
N GLN A 443 4.08 17.58 13.54
CA GLN A 443 2.79 18.28 13.39
C GLN A 443 1.59 17.31 13.37
N LEU A 444 1.85 15.99 13.26
CA LEU A 444 0.83 14.97 13.18
C LEU A 444 0.39 14.48 14.56
N GLU A 445 -0.84 14.00 14.64
CA GLU A 445 -1.34 13.28 15.82
C GLU A 445 -0.47 12.06 16.11
N ASP A 446 -0.27 11.77 17.41
CA ASP A 446 0.64 10.69 17.82
C ASP A 446 0.17 9.30 17.35
N SER A 447 -1.13 9.10 17.17
CA SER A 447 -1.73 7.86 16.68
C SER A 447 -1.32 7.48 15.25
N VAL A 448 -0.96 8.47 14.42
CA VAL A 448 -0.61 8.23 13.00
C VAL A 448 0.89 8.23 12.73
N LYS A 449 1.70 8.66 13.69
CA LYS A 449 3.16 8.71 13.52
C LYS A 449 3.78 7.38 13.15
N PRO A 450 3.41 6.22 13.73
CA PRO A 450 3.99 4.92 13.33
C PRO A 450 3.76 4.61 11.85
N LEU A 451 2.56 4.88 11.34
CA LEU A 451 2.26 4.68 9.91
C LEU A 451 3.14 5.58 9.02
N VAL A 452 3.27 6.86 9.38
CA VAL A 452 4.07 7.82 8.61
C VAL A 452 5.57 7.53 8.72
N MET A 453 6.05 7.01 9.85
CA MET A 453 7.44 6.57 9.98
C MET A 453 7.77 5.38 9.05
N ASN A 454 6.82 4.49 8.79
CA ASN A 454 7.01 3.30 7.97
C ASN A 454 6.73 3.55 6.48
N GLN A 455 5.75 4.38 6.15
CA GLN A 455 5.24 4.59 4.79
C GLN A 455 5.17 6.07 4.40
N GLY A 456 5.74 6.94 5.20
CA GLY A 456 5.64 8.37 5.02
C GLY A 456 6.62 8.92 4.01
N ILE A 457 6.24 10.08 3.49
CA ILE A 457 7.12 10.96 2.73
C ILE A 457 7.84 11.81 3.77
N THR A 458 9.07 11.47 4.09
CA THR A 458 9.92 12.25 4.97
C THR A 458 10.49 13.42 4.18
N GLN A 459 10.19 14.64 4.61
CA GLN A 459 11.05 15.79 4.27
C GLN A 459 12.20 15.77 5.29
N GLU A 460 13.43 15.52 4.81
CA GLU A 460 14.63 15.75 5.58
C GLU A 460 14.81 17.24 5.88
#